data_b4db78c97449336f5ac6cdef1d06c918
#
_entry.id   b4db78c97449336f5ac6cdef1d06c918
#
_cell.length_a   1.000
_cell.length_b   1.000
_cell.length_c   1.000
_cell.angle_alpha   90.00
_cell.angle_beta   90.00
_cell.angle_gamma   90.00
#
_symmetry.space_group_name_H-M   'P 1'
#
loop_
_entity.id
_entity.type
_entity.pdbx_description
1 polymer ?
#
loop_
_entity_poly.entity_id
_entity_poly.type
_entity_poly.pdbx_seq_one_letter_code
_entity_poly.pdbx_strand_id
1 'polypeptide(L)'
;MTPGQIAFLGSGETSLAGGRIFESLARRFSGSLRIAILETPAGFELNANLVAGRVADFLKTRLQNYKPVIDVVPARKRGTAFSPDNPDILQPLLYADMIFMGPGSPTYAARQLQDSLAWDIVRARHRLGATLVFASAATIAIGAWALPVYEI
;
A
#
# COMPACT_ATOMS: atom_id res chain seq x y z
N MET A 1 11.55 -17.12 10.94
CA MET A 1 11.17 -15.70 10.70
C MET A 1 9.66 -15.56 10.81
N THR A 2 9.19 -14.58 11.56
CA THR A 2 7.75 -14.38 11.79
C THR A 2 7.21 -13.43 10.73
N PRO A 3 6.08 -13.75 10.08
CA PRO A 3 5.41 -12.83 9.17
C PRO A 3 5.08 -11.49 9.84
N GLY A 4 5.00 -10.43 9.07
CA GLY A 4 4.62 -9.10 9.53
C GLY A 4 3.17 -9.04 10.00
N GLN A 5 2.78 -7.90 10.55
CA GLN A 5 1.38 -7.64 10.89
C GLN A 5 0.60 -7.26 9.62
N ILE A 6 -0.70 -7.48 9.67
CA ILE A 6 -1.63 -6.95 8.67
C ILE A 6 -2.67 -6.12 9.41
N ALA A 7 -2.87 -4.89 8.95
CA ALA A 7 -3.91 -4.00 9.47
C ALA A 7 -4.93 -3.69 8.37
N PHE A 8 -6.19 -3.79 8.73
CA PHE A 8 -7.32 -3.48 7.86
C PHE A 8 -8.06 -2.25 8.39
N LEU A 9 -8.16 -1.23 7.56
CA LEU A 9 -8.94 -0.03 7.83
C LEU A 9 -10.12 0.02 6.85
N GLY A 10 -11.32 0.35 7.37
CA GLY A 10 -12.48 0.60 6.50
C GLY A 10 -12.35 1.95 5.80
N SER A 11 -11.95 2.97 6.56
CA SER A 11 -11.71 4.34 6.08
C SER A 11 -10.87 5.11 7.09
N GLY A 12 -10.58 6.38 6.80
CA GLY A 12 -9.94 7.28 7.74
C GLY A 12 -8.44 7.03 7.95
N GLU A 13 -7.75 6.52 6.94
CA GLU A 13 -6.30 6.27 6.98
C GLU A 13 -5.48 7.53 7.27
N THR A 14 -5.99 8.71 6.89
CA THR A 14 -5.36 10.01 7.19
C THR A 14 -6.03 10.75 8.35
N SER A 15 -6.91 10.09 9.09
CA SER A 15 -7.53 10.64 10.30
C SER A 15 -6.61 10.53 11.52
N LEU A 16 -6.99 11.18 12.61
CA LEU A 16 -6.29 11.05 13.88
C LEU A 16 -6.25 9.58 14.37
N ALA A 17 -7.35 8.87 14.22
CA ALA A 17 -7.44 7.45 14.59
C ALA A 17 -6.55 6.59 13.71
N GLY A 18 -6.56 6.81 12.38
CA GLY A 18 -5.66 6.15 11.44
C GLY A 18 -4.19 6.40 11.80
N GLY A 19 -3.83 7.64 12.13
CA GLY A 19 -2.49 7.99 12.56
C GLY A 19 -2.02 7.21 13.79
N ARG A 20 -2.88 6.99 14.77
CA ARG A 20 -2.57 6.17 15.95
C ARG A 20 -2.31 4.71 15.60
N ILE A 21 -3.03 4.18 14.62
CA ILE A 21 -2.80 2.81 14.13
C ILE A 21 -1.42 2.73 13.49
N PHE A 22 -1.07 3.64 12.58
CA PHE A 22 0.25 3.67 11.96
C PHE A 22 1.37 3.80 12.99
N GLU A 23 1.22 4.65 14.01
CA GLU A 23 2.20 4.77 15.10
C GLU A 23 2.36 3.45 15.87
N SER A 24 1.26 2.78 16.18
CA SER A 24 1.28 1.48 16.86
C SER A 24 2.04 0.43 16.06
N LEU A 25 1.82 0.39 14.75
CA LEU A 25 2.53 -0.52 13.84
C LEU A 25 4.00 -0.18 13.71
N ALA A 26 4.34 1.13 13.66
CA ALA A 26 5.70 1.62 13.52
C ALA A 26 6.60 1.28 14.71
N ARG A 27 6.04 1.12 15.91
CA ARG A 27 6.79 0.77 17.13
C ARG A 27 7.59 -0.54 17.04
N ARG A 28 7.25 -1.41 16.11
CA ARG A 28 7.96 -2.69 15.89
C ARG A 28 9.31 -2.51 15.21
N PHE A 29 9.54 -1.39 14.58
CA PHE A 29 10.74 -1.15 13.78
C PHE A 29 11.72 -0.25 14.54
N SER A 30 12.99 -0.59 14.44
CA SER A 30 14.09 0.21 14.95
C SER A 30 14.82 0.88 13.79
N GLY A 31 15.18 2.14 13.94
CA GLY A 31 15.88 2.89 12.90
C GLY A 31 14.94 3.61 11.94
N SER A 32 15.40 3.83 10.71
CA SER A 32 14.63 4.49 9.67
C SER A 32 13.58 3.56 9.09
N LEU A 33 12.31 3.99 9.12
CA LEU A 33 11.18 3.20 8.63
C LEU A 33 10.97 3.42 7.13
N ARG A 34 11.07 2.37 6.33
CA ARG A 34 10.80 2.43 4.89
C ARG A 34 9.37 2.07 4.59
N ILE A 35 8.63 2.99 3.97
CA ILE A 35 7.21 2.83 3.64
C ILE A 35 7.04 2.92 2.13
N ALA A 36 6.40 1.91 1.55
CA ALA A 36 5.97 1.94 0.15
C ALA A 36 4.45 2.09 0.07
N ILE A 37 3.99 3.00 -0.79
CA ILE A 37 2.56 3.23 -1.05
C ILE A 37 2.26 2.81 -2.48
N LEU A 38 1.42 1.79 -2.67
CA LEU A 38 0.97 1.37 -4.01
C LEU A 38 -0.25 2.18 -4.45
N GLU A 39 -0.15 2.75 -5.65
CA GLU A 39 -1.25 3.50 -6.26
C GLU A 39 -2.32 2.61 -6.92
N THR A 40 -2.13 1.30 -6.97
CA THR A 40 -2.95 0.39 -7.79
C THR A 40 -4.46 0.53 -7.61
N PRO A 41 -5.02 0.63 -6.40
CA PRO A 41 -6.48 0.76 -6.25
C PRO A 41 -7.08 1.98 -6.94
N ALA A 42 -6.34 3.09 -7.02
CA ALA A 42 -6.73 4.33 -7.69
C ALA A 42 -6.06 4.50 -9.07
N GLY A 43 -5.43 3.46 -9.58
CA GLY A 43 -4.60 3.52 -10.79
C GLY A 43 -5.33 3.88 -12.09
N PHE A 44 -6.65 3.80 -12.12
CA PHE A 44 -7.50 4.26 -13.23
C PHE A 44 -7.77 5.76 -13.19
N GLU A 45 -7.55 6.42 -12.07
CA GLU A 45 -7.81 7.85 -11.89
C GLU A 45 -6.64 8.71 -12.40
N LEU A 46 -6.97 9.85 -13.01
CA LEU A 46 -5.96 10.80 -13.48
C LEU A 46 -5.17 11.44 -12.35
N ASN A 47 -5.72 11.46 -11.14
CA ASN A 47 -5.12 12.04 -9.94
C ASN A 47 -4.61 10.98 -8.94
N ALA A 48 -4.34 9.77 -9.38
CA ALA A 48 -3.84 8.68 -8.53
C ALA A 48 -2.62 9.11 -7.69
N ASN A 49 -1.69 9.83 -8.32
CA ASN A 49 -0.49 10.35 -7.65
C ASN A 49 -0.81 11.38 -6.55
N LEU A 50 -1.86 12.17 -6.70
CA LEU A 50 -2.27 13.13 -5.68
C LEU A 50 -2.89 12.43 -4.46
N VAL A 51 -3.67 11.39 -4.69
CA VAL A 51 -4.24 10.57 -3.61
C VAL A 51 -3.13 9.91 -2.79
N ALA A 52 -2.20 9.24 -3.46
CA ALA A 52 -1.06 8.60 -2.80
C ALA A 52 -0.14 9.64 -2.13
N GLY A 53 0.07 10.79 -2.76
CA GLY A 53 0.87 11.89 -2.23
C GLY A 53 0.33 12.45 -0.91
N ARG A 54 -0.99 12.58 -0.78
CA ARG A 54 -1.62 13.01 0.48
C ARG A 54 -1.38 12.02 1.61
N VAL A 55 -1.44 10.73 1.33
CA VAL A 55 -1.11 9.70 2.32
C VAL A 55 0.36 9.77 2.69
N ALA A 56 1.25 9.94 1.72
CA ALA A 56 2.69 10.08 1.95
C ALA A 56 3.00 11.27 2.86
N ASP A 57 2.42 12.44 2.59
CA ASP A 57 2.61 13.65 3.39
C ASP A 57 2.09 13.47 4.82
N PHE A 58 0.92 12.85 4.96
CA PHE A 58 0.35 12.52 6.27
C PHE A 58 1.28 11.61 7.07
N LEU A 59 1.75 10.52 6.46
CA LEU A 59 2.64 9.57 7.14
C LEU A 59 4.00 10.17 7.46
N LYS A 60 4.56 11.01 6.59
CA LYS A 60 5.81 11.72 6.84
C LYS A 60 5.72 12.59 8.09
N THR A 61 4.63 13.32 8.25
CA THR A 61 4.39 14.16 9.43
C THR A 61 4.10 13.31 10.66
N ARG A 62 3.20 12.35 10.54
CA ARG A 62 2.72 11.55 11.66
C ARG A 62 3.79 10.64 12.26
N LEU A 63 4.64 10.09 11.40
CA LEU A 63 5.69 9.14 11.79
C LEU A 63 7.09 9.77 11.84
N GLN A 64 7.20 11.10 11.96
CA GLN A 64 8.47 11.81 11.93
C GLN A 64 9.51 11.28 12.91
N ASN A 65 9.09 10.77 14.08
CA ASN A 65 9.98 10.18 15.08
C ASN A 65 10.65 8.87 14.63
N TYR A 66 10.10 8.22 13.61
CA TYR A 66 10.63 6.99 13.00
C TYR A 66 11.47 7.27 11.75
N LYS A 67 11.75 8.55 11.46
CA LYS A 67 12.55 8.99 10.29
C LYS A 67 12.10 8.28 9.00
N PRO A 68 10.81 8.41 8.60
CA PRO A 68 10.27 7.61 7.52
C PRO A 68 10.89 8.00 6.18
N VAL A 69 11.23 6.99 5.39
CA VAL A 69 11.55 7.11 3.96
C VAL A 69 10.33 6.57 3.22
N ILE A 70 9.62 7.42 2.50
CA ILE A 70 8.33 7.08 1.87
C ILE A 70 8.45 7.16 0.37
N ASP A 71 8.18 6.05 -0.29
CA ASP A 71 8.16 5.93 -1.75
C ASP A 71 6.73 5.63 -2.23
N VAL A 72 6.27 6.41 -3.20
CA VAL A 72 5.03 6.12 -3.91
C VAL A 72 5.36 5.24 -5.12
N VAL A 73 4.74 4.07 -5.18
CA VAL A 73 4.95 3.09 -6.24
C VAL A 73 3.80 3.20 -7.25
N PRO A 74 4.05 3.73 -8.45
CA PRO A 74 3.02 4.03 -9.43
C PRO A 74 2.60 2.79 -10.25
N ALA A 75 2.38 1.67 -9.59
CA ALA A 75 1.92 0.43 -10.20
C ALA A 75 0.42 0.54 -10.49
N ARG A 76 0.05 1.17 -11.62
CA ARG A 76 -1.32 1.61 -11.92
C ARG A 76 -2.10 0.67 -12.82
N LYS A 77 -1.48 0.22 -13.92
CA LYS A 77 -2.20 -0.50 -14.98
C LYS A 77 -1.30 -1.44 -15.74
N ARG A 78 -1.71 -2.69 -15.86
CA ARG A 78 -1.03 -3.70 -16.68
C ARG A 78 -0.91 -3.25 -18.14
N GLY A 79 0.16 -3.68 -18.80
CA GLY A 79 0.41 -3.35 -20.20
C GLY A 79 0.86 -1.91 -20.45
N THR A 80 1.27 -1.18 -19.42
CA THR A 80 1.81 0.18 -19.51
C THR A 80 3.17 0.27 -18.81
N ALA A 81 3.85 1.41 -18.94
CA ALA A 81 5.08 1.67 -18.19
C ALA A 81 4.87 1.63 -16.67
N PHE A 82 3.63 1.87 -16.22
CA PHE A 82 3.21 1.82 -14.82
C PHE A 82 2.52 0.49 -14.47
N SER A 83 2.98 -0.59 -15.07
CA SER A 83 2.43 -1.92 -14.82
C SER A 83 2.84 -2.45 -13.45
N PRO A 84 1.93 -3.13 -12.71
CA PRO A 84 2.31 -3.90 -11.53
C PRO A 84 3.23 -5.09 -11.83
N ASP A 85 3.55 -5.32 -13.11
CA ASP A 85 4.54 -6.32 -13.57
C ASP A 85 5.87 -5.69 -13.99
N ASN A 86 6.01 -4.35 -13.94
CA ASN A 86 7.25 -3.67 -14.28
C ASN A 86 8.22 -3.63 -13.09
N PRO A 87 9.34 -4.40 -13.12
CA PRO A 87 10.26 -4.48 -11.99
C PRO A 87 10.94 -3.15 -11.66
N ASP A 88 11.10 -2.27 -12.65
CA ASP A 88 11.82 -1.01 -12.45
C ASP A 88 11.10 -0.08 -11.47
N ILE A 89 9.76 -0.02 -11.54
CA ILE A 89 8.97 0.83 -10.64
C ILE A 89 8.67 0.16 -9.29
N LEU A 90 8.89 -1.16 -9.18
CA LEU A 90 8.60 -1.93 -7.96
C LEU A 90 9.76 -2.01 -6.98
N GLN A 91 10.93 -1.43 -7.32
CA GLN A 91 12.12 -1.47 -6.47
C GLN A 91 11.86 -1.05 -5.01
N PRO A 92 11.08 0.00 -4.70
CA PRO A 92 10.83 0.37 -3.31
C PRO A 92 10.13 -0.71 -2.50
N LEU A 93 9.31 -1.57 -3.12
CA LEU A 93 8.64 -2.67 -2.43
C LEU A 93 9.63 -3.69 -1.85
N LEU A 94 10.75 -3.92 -2.52
CA LEU A 94 11.75 -4.91 -2.13
C LEU A 94 12.38 -4.60 -0.77
N TYR A 95 12.38 -3.34 -0.37
CA TYR A 95 13.04 -2.87 0.85
C TYR A 95 12.07 -2.29 1.88
N ALA A 96 10.77 -2.31 1.59
CA ALA A 96 9.77 -1.73 2.47
C ALA A 96 9.62 -2.52 3.78
N ASP A 97 9.58 -1.81 4.89
CA ASP A 97 9.22 -2.32 6.21
C ASP A 97 7.70 -2.30 6.41
N MET A 98 7.04 -1.35 5.74
CA MET A 98 5.60 -1.18 5.73
C MET A 98 5.12 -0.92 4.30
N ILE A 99 4.07 -1.60 3.88
CA ILE A 99 3.44 -1.42 2.57
C ILE A 99 1.98 -1.03 2.76
N PHE A 100 1.60 0.09 2.15
CA PHE A 100 0.23 0.62 2.20
C PHE A 100 -0.43 0.56 0.84
N MET A 101 -1.70 0.16 0.82
CA MET A 101 -2.64 0.35 -0.28
C MET A 101 -3.95 0.91 0.26
N GLY A 102 -4.58 1.83 -0.46
CA GLY A 102 -5.70 2.59 0.05
C GLY A 102 -6.92 2.67 -0.87
N PRO A 103 -7.50 3.85 -0.98
CA PRO A 103 -8.76 4.06 -1.68
C PRO A 103 -8.66 3.83 -3.19
N GLY A 104 -9.80 3.61 -3.82
CA GLY A 104 -9.96 3.41 -5.24
C GLY A 104 -11.12 2.45 -5.56
N SER A 105 -10.92 1.57 -6.54
CA SER A 105 -11.86 0.52 -6.90
C SER A 105 -11.37 -0.85 -6.44
N PRO A 106 -12.14 -1.60 -5.64
CA PRO A 106 -11.78 -2.97 -5.26
C PRO A 106 -11.65 -3.89 -6.47
N THR A 107 -12.59 -3.82 -7.40
CA THR A 107 -12.58 -4.64 -8.62
C THR A 107 -11.36 -4.35 -9.48
N TYR A 108 -11.04 -3.06 -9.68
CA TYR A 108 -9.85 -2.65 -10.42
C TYR A 108 -8.57 -3.15 -9.76
N ALA A 109 -8.43 -2.93 -8.44
CA ALA A 109 -7.27 -3.37 -7.68
C ALA A 109 -7.07 -4.90 -7.80
N ALA A 110 -8.13 -5.69 -7.61
CA ALA A 110 -8.06 -7.14 -7.75
C ALA A 110 -7.61 -7.58 -9.15
N ARG A 111 -8.16 -6.98 -10.21
CA ARG A 111 -7.80 -7.28 -11.60
C ARG A 111 -6.35 -6.93 -11.92
N GLN A 112 -5.85 -5.81 -11.41
CA GLN A 112 -4.49 -5.38 -11.68
C GLN A 112 -3.44 -6.16 -10.87
N LEU A 113 -3.76 -6.55 -9.64
CA LEU A 113 -2.82 -7.21 -8.73
C LEU A 113 -2.82 -8.73 -8.82
N GLN A 114 -3.93 -9.34 -9.20
CA GLN A 114 -4.01 -10.80 -9.31
C GLN A 114 -2.90 -11.33 -10.21
N ASP A 115 -2.11 -12.27 -9.69
CA ASP A 115 -0.98 -12.90 -10.40
C ASP A 115 0.07 -11.90 -10.93
N SER A 116 0.20 -10.73 -10.27
CA SER A 116 1.19 -9.72 -10.63
C SER A 116 2.49 -9.87 -9.84
N LEU A 117 3.59 -9.36 -10.43
CA LEU A 117 4.88 -9.27 -9.75
C LEU A 117 4.79 -8.41 -8.48
N ALA A 118 4.04 -7.29 -8.53
CA ALA A 118 3.84 -6.44 -7.36
C ALA A 118 3.21 -7.21 -6.20
N TRP A 119 2.17 -8.01 -6.47
CA TRP A 119 1.51 -8.80 -5.44
C TRP A 119 2.41 -9.90 -4.88
N ASP A 120 3.19 -10.54 -5.71
CA ASP A 120 4.17 -11.54 -5.27
C ASP A 120 5.23 -10.93 -4.34
N ILE A 121 5.73 -9.74 -4.67
CA ILE A 121 6.67 -9.00 -3.81
C ILE A 121 6.02 -8.64 -2.48
N VAL A 122 4.78 -8.10 -2.48
CA VAL A 122 4.04 -7.75 -1.26
C VAL A 122 3.90 -8.97 -0.34
N ARG A 123 3.51 -10.12 -0.89
CA ARG A 123 3.38 -11.37 -0.14
C ARG A 123 4.73 -11.84 0.42
N ALA A 124 5.78 -11.78 -0.40
CA ALA A 124 7.13 -12.15 0.03
C ALA A 124 7.63 -11.25 1.16
N ARG A 125 7.47 -9.93 1.02
CA ARG A 125 7.85 -8.97 2.06
C ARG A 125 7.11 -9.20 3.37
N HIS A 126 5.82 -9.49 3.31
CA HIS A 126 5.04 -9.84 4.50
C HIS A 126 5.60 -11.08 5.21
N ARG A 127 5.91 -12.15 4.46
CA ARG A 127 6.53 -13.35 5.02
C ARG A 127 7.88 -13.07 5.67
N LEU A 128 8.60 -12.08 5.16
CA LEU A 128 9.88 -11.60 5.69
C LEU A 128 9.76 -10.56 6.82
N GLY A 129 8.55 -10.29 7.32
CA GLY A 129 8.31 -9.44 8.47
C GLY A 129 7.78 -8.03 8.17
N ALA A 130 7.62 -7.64 6.90
CA ALA A 130 7.03 -6.35 6.56
C ALA A 130 5.56 -6.27 6.98
N THR A 131 5.17 -5.11 7.51
CA THR A 131 3.78 -4.82 7.88
C THR A 131 2.98 -4.41 6.65
N LEU A 132 1.78 -4.98 6.47
CA LEU A 132 0.84 -4.57 5.43
C LEU A 132 -0.29 -3.76 6.03
N VAL A 133 -0.63 -2.65 5.40
CA VAL A 133 -1.77 -1.80 5.80
C VAL A 133 -2.67 -1.60 4.60
N PHE A 134 -3.92 -2.03 4.73
CA PHE A 134 -4.94 -1.91 3.70
C PHE A 134 -6.06 -1.01 4.20
N ALA A 135 -6.51 -0.10 3.34
CA ALA A 135 -7.60 0.81 3.66
C ALA A 135 -8.62 0.86 2.52
N SER A 136 -9.89 1.04 2.85
CA SER A 136 -10.97 1.26 1.88
C SER A 136 -11.02 0.15 0.81
N ALA A 137 -10.91 0.52 -0.47
CA ALA A 137 -10.94 -0.40 -1.61
C ALA A 137 -9.93 -1.55 -1.49
N ALA A 138 -8.71 -1.28 -1.01
CA ALA A 138 -7.69 -2.30 -0.82
C ALA A 138 -8.10 -3.34 0.22
N THR A 139 -8.78 -2.94 1.29
CA THR A 139 -9.29 -3.87 2.31
C THR A 139 -10.27 -4.87 1.73
N ILE A 140 -11.11 -4.43 0.78
CA ILE A 140 -12.07 -5.30 0.08
C ILE A 140 -11.36 -6.19 -0.93
N ALA A 141 -10.41 -5.61 -1.69
CA ALA A 141 -9.79 -6.28 -2.84
C ALA A 141 -8.93 -7.49 -2.46
N ILE A 142 -8.30 -7.50 -1.29
CA ILE A 142 -7.35 -8.54 -0.90
C ILE A 142 -7.97 -9.78 -0.26
N GLY A 143 -9.28 -9.76 -0.02
CA GLY A 143 -10.02 -10.93 0.46
C GLY A 143 -10.03 -12.07 -0.56
N ALA A 144 -10.34 -13.28 -0.12
CA ALA A 144 -10.59 -14.42 -1.01
C ALA A 144 -11.76 -14.14 -1.99
N TRP A 145 -12.69 -13.30 -1.57
CA TRP A 145 -13.82 -12.80 -2.34
C TRP A 145 -13.85 -11.28 -2.23
N ALA A 146 -13.86 -10.58 -3.36
CA ALA A 146 -14.00 -9.14 -3.40
C ALA A 146 -15.41 -8.78 -3.87
N LEU A 147 -16.06 -7.84 -3.14
CA LEU A 147 -17.34 -7.30 -3.57
C LEU A 147 -17.14 -6.42 -4.82
N PRO A 148 -17.97 -6.56 -5.86
CA PRO A 148 -17.91 -5.74 -7.06
C PRO A 148 -18.48 -4.34 -6.76
N VAL A 149 -17.65 -3.50 -6.18
CA VAL A 149 -17.98 -2.11 -5.85
C VAL A 149 -17.15 -1.21 -6.75
N TYR A 150 -17.76 -0.19 -7.36
CA TYR A 150 -17.13 0.68 -8.35
C TYR A 150 -16.47 -0.14 -9.49
N GLU A 151 -17.26 -0.90 -10.19
CA GLU A 151 -16.80 -1.62 -11.38
C GLU A 151 -16.40 -0.63 -12.49
N ILE A 152 -15.19 -0.84 -13.02
CA ILE A 152 -14.56 0.02 -14.03
C ILE A 152 -13.98 -0.87 -15.15
#